data_7dd19a25ebfe0150c8f8f22b2f19dd98
#
_entry.id   7dd19a25ebfe0150c8f8f22b2f19dd98
#
_cell.length_a   1.000
_cell.length_b   1.000
_cell.length_c   1.000
_cell.angle_alpha   90.00
_cell.angle_beta   90.00
_cell.angle_gamma   90.00
#
_symmetry.space_group_name_H-M   'P 1'
#
loop_
_entity.id
_entity.type
_entity.pdbx_description
1 polymer ?
#
loop_
_entity_poly.entity_id
_entity_poly.type
_entity_poly.pdbx_seq_one_letter_code
_entity_poly.pdbx_strand_id
1 'polypeptide(L)'
;DVNRFPVDYLRQVSQLLHKTNYKAILPTHEEGWLLANGKQFLPQSLPIALADQEQFEKLAGKIAFAETADLLGLPTPKWEYVKNADSILLDYPYWLKADYGTAGRSVYKISSKKDLAEVTSKLTASDEEWMVQQDIVGDYGQVQAVFDHGELLAVHSSVKVGSGAGGSAAARLSIESKRTREHVEKLGQYIQWHGCLTLDFIRRGDQFYYIECNPRMVEPANAYKAGVNFPKIMIE
;
A
#
# COMPACT_ATOMS: atom_id res chain seq x y z
N ASP A 1 -12.92 12.85 12.96
CA ASP A 1 -13.11 12.14 11.68
C ASP A 1 -12.25 12.81 10.62
N VAL A 2 -11.17 12.16 10.25
CA VAL A 2 -10.14 12.64 9.32
C VAL A 2 -10.70 12.90 7.90
N ASN A 3 -11.60 12.05 7.45
CA ASN A 3 -12.19 12.17 6.11
C ASN A 3 -13.20 13.33 6.01
N ARG A 4 -13.87 13.62 7.12
CA ARG A 4 -14.89 14.66 7.16
C ARG A 4 -14.33 16.06 7.50
N PHE A 5 -13.28 16.11 8.32
CA PHE A 5 -12.67 17.34 8.81
C PHE A 5 -11.14 17.29 8.78
N PRO A 6 -10.52 17.16 7.57
CA PRO A 6 -9.08 16.97 7.44
C PRO A 6 -8.25 18.14 7.99
N VAL A 7 -8.71 19.38 7.79
CA VAL A 7 -8.03 20.58 8.31
C VAL A 7 -8.06 20.65 9.84
N ASP A 8 -9.19 20.28 10.44
CA ASP A 8 -9.31 20.25 11.90
C ASP A 8 -8.44 19.16 12.52
N TYR A 9 -8.29 18.02 11.83
CA TYR A 9 -7.36 16.97 12.23
C TYR A 9 -5.92 17.48 12.25
N LEU A 10 -5.43 18.09 11.16
CA LEU A 10 -4.09 18.68 11.10
C LEU A 10 -3.86 19.73 12.18
N ARG A 11 -4.85 20.61 12.42
CA ARG A 11 -4.80 21.62 13.49
C ARG A 11 -4.66 20.99 14.88
N GLN A 12 -5.43 19.94 15.16
CA GLN A 12 -5.36 19.21 16.44
C GLN A 12 -4.00 18.51 16.60
N VAL A 13 -3.50 17.84 15.55
CA VAL A 13 -2.17 17.24 15.56
C VAL A 13 -1.11 18.30 15.86
N SER A 14 -1.12 19.42 15.14
CA SER A 14 -0.19 20.54 15.37
C SER A 14 -0.25 21.04 16.82
N GLN A 15 -1.46 21.22 17.38
CA GLN A 15 -1.62 21.65 18.78
C GLN A 15 -1.05 20.66 19.79
N LEU A 16 -1.23 19.36 19.55
CA LEU A 16 -0.65 18.31 20.40
C LEU A 16 0.87 18.34 20.38
N LEU A 17 1.45 18.51 19.19
CA LEU A 17 2.89 18.56 18.99
C LEU A 17 3.55 19.77 19.67
N HIS A 18 2.86 20.89 19.76
CA HIS A 18 3.35 22.06 20.50
C HIS A 18 3.24 21.90 22.04
N LYS A 19 2.32 21.06 22.51
CA LYS A 19 2.10 20.87 23.96
C LYS A 19 2.99 19.80 24.59
N THR A 20 3.48 18.88 23.80
CA THR A 20 4.19 17.67 24.28
C THR A 20 5.44 17.45 23.43
N ASN A 21 6.55 17.16 24.08
CA ASN A 21 7.80 16.87 23.40
C ASN A 21 7.81 15.43 22.86
N TYR A 22 7.14 15.21 21.71
CA TYR A 22 7.19 13.94 21.01
C TYR A 22 8.51 13.78 20.26
N LYS A 23 8.99 12.54 20.14
CA LYS A 23 10.23 12.23 19.39
C LYS A 23 9.96 12.01 17.90
N ALA A 24 8.78 11.50 17.54
CA ALA A 24 8.41 11.26 16.15
C ALA A 24 6.89 11.10 16.00
N ILE A 25 6.39 11.28 14.76
CA ILE A 25 5.07 10.81 14.32
C ILE A 25 5.27 9.58 13.42
N LEU A 26 4.56 8.50 13.73
CA LEU A 26 4.59 7.26 12.97
C LEU A 26 3.20 6.97 12.40
N PRO A 27 2.87 7.38 11.18
CA PRO A 27 1.59 7.09 10.55
C PRO A 27 1.40 5.58 10.33
N THR A 28 0.23 5.07 10.66
CA THR A 28 -0.09 3.63 10.54
C THR A 28 -1.30 3.35 9.67
N HIS A 29 -1.97 4.39 9.17
CA HIS A 29 -3.15 4.30 8.32
C HIS A 29 -3.15 5.41 7.26
N GLU A 30 -4.28 5.67 6.61
CA GLU A 30 -4.44 6.64 5.51
C GLU A 30 -4.16 8.10 5.92
N GLU A 31 -4.15 8.41 7.22
CA GLU A 31 -3.72 9.72 7.73
C GLU A 31 -2.30 10.11 7.32
N GLY A 32 -1.47 9.14 6.93
CA GLY A 32 -0.13 9.40 6.40
C GLY A 32 -0.15 10.33 5.19
N TRP A 33 -1.06 10.10 4.23
CA TRP A 33 -1.24 10.97 3.07
C TRP A 33 -1.65 12.40 3.49
N LEU A 34 -2.59 12.52 4.44
CA LEU A 34 -3.02 13.83 4.92
C LEU A 34 -1.90 14.58 5.66
N LEU A 35 -1.08 13.87 6.45
CA LEU A 35 0.09 14.46 7.12
C LEU A 35 1.14 14.90 6.11
N ALA A 36 1.38 14.12 5.04
CA ALA A 36 2.30 14.49 3.96
C ALA A 36 1.86 15.77 3.25
N ASN A 37 0.56 15.88 2.90
CA ASN A 37 -0.04 17.08 2.32
C ASN A 37 -0.03 18.29 3.27
N GLY A 38 -0.12 18.02 4.58
CA GLY A 38 -0.21 19.04 5.61
C GLY A 38 1.10 19.35 6.33
N LYS A 39 2.25 18.89 5.84
CA LYS A 39 3.56 19.06 6.51
C LYS A 39 3.84 20.52 6.89
N GLN A 40 3.43 21.49 6.06
CA GLN A 40 3.61 22.93 6.33
C GLN A 40 2.86 23.42 7.59
N PHE A 41 1.86 22.69 8.08
CA PHE A 41 1.10 23.00 9.29
C PHE A 41 1.66 22.34 10.54
N LEU A 42 2.68 21.48 10.40
CA LEU A 42 3.30 20.75 11.49
C LEU A 42 4.63 21.41 11.91
N PRO A 43 5.05 21.26 13.18
CA PRO A 43 6.35 21.77 13.62
C PRO A 43 7.49 21.16 12.82
N GLN A 44 8.31 22.00 12.20
CA GLN A 44 9.44 21.58 11.34
C GLN A 44 10.56 20.85 12.10
N SER A 45 10.60 21.01 13.42
CA SER A 45 11.60 20.38 14.27
C SER A 45 11.27 18.93 14.65
N LEU A 46 10.08 18.43 14.30
CA LEU A 46 9.68 17.08 14.65
C LEU A 46 10.04 16.11 13.51
N PRO A 47 10.80 15.05 13.80
CA PRO A 47 11.08 14.03 12.80
C PRO A 47 9.79 13.31 12.43
N ILE A 48 9.40 13.42 11.17
CA ILE A 48 8.29 12.67 10.59
C ILE A 48 8.90 11.79 9.51
N ALA A 49 9.01 10.50 9.79
CA ALA A 49 9.46 9.52 8.80
C ALA A 49 8.34 9.27 7.78
N LEU A 50 8.16 10.20 6.88
CA LEU A 50 7.04 10.29 5.94
C LEU A 50 7.50 10.97 4.66
N ALA A 51 7.27 10.30 3.55
CA ALA A 51 7.52 10.84 2.21
C ALA A 51 6.68 12.11 1.96
N ASP A 52 7.02 12.86 0.93
CA ASP A 52 6.25 14.03 0.51
C ASP A 52 5.06 13.62 -0.36
N GLN A 53 4.13 14.55 -0.58
CA GLN A 53 2.91 14.32 -1.34
C GLN A 53 3.20 13.72 -2.72
N GLU A 54 4.17 14.24 -3.45
CA GLU A 54 4.54 13.77 -4.80
C GLU A 54 4.92 12.28 -4.82
N GLN A 55 5.64 11.80 -3.80
CA GLN A 55 5.98 10.39 -3.68
C GLN A 55 4.74 9.54 -3.32
N PHE A 56 3.86 10.07 -2.45
CA PHE A 56 2.60 9.40 -2.12
C PHE A 56 1.71 9.21 -3.35
N GLU A 57 1.57 10.21 -4.21
CA GLU A 57 0.75 10.15 -5.42
C GLU A 57 1.17 9.04 -6.39
N LYS A 58 2.46 8.68 -6.40
CA LYS A 58 2.99 7.57 -7.22
C LYS A 58 2.64 6.17 -6.68
N LEU A 59 2.19 6.06 -5.44
CA LEU A 59 2.00 4.77 -4.76
C LEU A 59 0.64 4.57 -4.10
N ALA A 60 -0.08 5.62 -3.78
CA ALA A 60 -1.28 5.54 -2.96
C ALA A 60 -2.48 4.94 -3.71
N GLY A 61 -2.60 5.16 -5.01
CA GLY A 61 -3.59 4.53 -5.88
C GLY A 61 -3.08 3.19 -6.43
N LYS A 62 -4.00 2.26 -6.71
CA LYS A 62 -3.64 0.96 -7.30
C LYS A 62 -3.17 1.11 -8.74
N ILE A 63 -3.75 2.06 -9.49
CA ILE A 63 -3.38 2.39 -10.87
C ILE A 63 -2.00 3.03 -10.88
N ALA A 64 -1.79 4.09 -10.10
CA ALA A 64 -0.50 4.78 -10.00
C ALA A 64 0.63 3.83 -9.55
N PHE A 65 0.35 2.95 -8.60
CA PHE A 65 1.30 1.91 -8.20
C PHE A 65 1.61 0.93 -9.34
N ALA A 66 0.58 0.44 -10.07
CA ALA A 66 0.78 -0.49 -11.18
C ALA A 66 1.60 0.14 -12.30
N GLU A 67 1.34 1.40 -12.68
CA GLU A 67 2.12 2.17 -13.65
C GLU A 67 3.58 2.34 -13.19
N THR A 68 3.80 2.69 -11.93
CA THR A 68 5.15 2.82 -11.36
C THR A 68 5.88 1.49 -11.35
N ALA A 69 5.20 0.40 -11.00
CA ALA A 69 5.76 -0.94 -11.01
C ALA A 69 6.15 -1.38 -12.45
N ASP A 70 5.30 -1.14 -13.44
CA ASP A 70 5.57 -1.44 -14.85
C ASP A 70 6.78 -0.64 -15.37
N LEU A 71 6.84 0.66 -15.07
CA LEU A 71 7.98 1.53 -15.43
C LEU A 71 9.30 0.98 -14.88
N LEU A 72 9.26 0.41 -13.69
CA LEU A 72 10.42 -0.19 -13.04
C LEU A 72 10.67 -1.65 -13.45
N GLY A 73 9.79 -2.27 -14.22
CA GLY A 73 9.85 -3.70 -14.54
C GLY A 73 9.69 -4.60 -13.31
N LEU A 74 8.96 -4.15 -12.29
CA LEU A 74 8.58 -4.98 -11.16
C LEU A 74 7.44 -5.91 -11.60
N PRO A 75 7.46 -7.20 -11.23
CA PRO A 75 6.40 -8.11 -11.64
C PRO A 75 5.05 -7.72 -11.03
N THR A 76 4.08 -7.42 -11.87
CA THR A 76 2.66 -7.25 -11.52
C THR A 76 1.82 -8.30 -12.26
N PRO A 77 0.63 -8.67 -11.76
CA PRO A 77 -0.34 -9.34 -12.61
C PRO A 77 -0.69 -8.44 -13.80
N LYS A 78 -1.03 -9.01 -14.96
CA LYS A 78 -1.54 -8.20 -16.08
C LYS A 78 -2.71 -7.33 -15.59
N TRP A 79 -2.75 -6.09 -15.99
CA TRP A 79 -3.79 -5.16 -15.58
C TRP A 79 -4.20 -4.22 -16.71
N GLU A 80 -5.39 -3.66 -16.60
CA GLU A 80 -5.96 -2.73 -17.57
C GLU A 80 -6.76 -1.65 -16.84
N TYR A 81 -6.70 -0.44 -17.34
CA TYR A 81 -7.59 0.63 -16.93
C TYR A 81 -8.99 0.38 -17.46
N VAL A 82 -10.01 0.56 -16.62
CA VAL A 82 -11.42 0.30 -16.99
C VAL A 82 -12.16 1.61 -17.20
N LYS A 83 -12.54 1.87 -18.45
CA LYS A 83 -13.43 2.98 -18.82
C LYS A 83 -14.92 2.59 -18.69
N ASN A 84 -15.24 1.38 -19.06
CA ASN A 84 -16.56 0.76 -18.96
C ASN A 84 -16.42 -0.76 -19.03
N ALA A 85 -17.49 -1.49 -18.71
CA ALA A 85 -17.46 -2.95 -18.67
C ALA A 85 -17.09 -3.62 -20.01
N ASP A 86 -17.45 -3.01 -21.13
CA ASP A 86 -17.19 -3.55 -22.48
C ASP A 86 -15.74 -3.31 -22.94
N SER A 87 -14.99 -2.45 -22.25
CA SER A 87 -13.57 -2.17 -22.57
C SER A 87 -12.59 -3.20 -21.99
N ILE A 88 -13.05 -4.14 -21.17
CA ILE A 88 -12.20 -5.13 -20.49
C ILE A 88 -11.81 -6.23 -21.48
N LEU A 89 -10.48 -6.43 -21.66
CA LEU A 89 -9.92 -7.44 -22.55
C LEU A 89 -9.37 -8.65 -21.80
N LEU A 90 -9.16 -8.56 -20.48
CA LEU A 90 -8.68 -9.68 -19.68
C LEU A 90 -9.70 -10.82 -19.62
N ASP A 91 -9.22 -12.05 -19.75
CA ASP A 91 -10.02 -13.26 -19.56
C ASP A 91 -10.36 -13.49 -18.09
N TYR A 92 -11.53 -14.09 -17.85
CA TYR A 92 -11.93 -14.53 -16.51
C TYR A 92 -11.03 -15.68 -15.98
N PRO A 93 -10.77 -15.75 -14.67
CA PRO A 93 -11.13 -14.79 -13.63
C PRO A 93 -10.14 -13.63 -13.54
N TYR A 94 -10.65 -12.45 -13.13
CA TYR A 94 -9.84 -11.28 -12.79
C TYR A 94 -10.43 -10.56 -11.57
N TRP A 95 -9.65 -9.63 -11.03
CA TRP A 95 -10.07 -8.72 -9.97
C TRP A 95 -10.44 -7.37 -10.55
N LEU A 96 -11.65 -6.87 -10.27
CA LEU A 96 -12.07 -5.50 -10.54
C LEU A 96 -11.85 -4.69 -9.27
N LYS A 97 -11.10 -3.60 -9.37
CA LYS A 97 -10.65 -2.80 -8.21
C LYS A 97 -10.89 -1.33 -8.48
N ALA A 98 -11.50 -0.61 -7.53
CA ALA A 98 -11.42 0.85 -7.52
C ALA A 98 -9.97 1.29 -7.20
N ASP A 99 -9.52 2.39 -7.81
CA ASP A 99 -8.17 2.91 -7.62
C ASP A 99 -7.87 3.15 -6.15
N TYR A 100 -8.76 3.84 -5.45
CA TYR A 100 -8.69 4.04 -4.01
C TYR A 100 -9.66 3.13 -3.26
N GLY A 101 -9.29 2.74 -2.06
CA GLY A 101 -10.14 1.93 -1.18
C GLY A 101 -9.33 1.10 -0.20
N THR A 102 -9.89 0.85 0.98
CA THR A 102 -9.24 0.11 2.06
C THR A 102 -10.03 -1.14 2.43
N ALA A 103 -9.34 -2.14 2.97
CA ALA A 103 -9.94 -3.36 3.49
C ALA A 103 -10.80 -4.14 2.46
N GLY A 104 -10.45 -4.07 1.18
CA GLY A 104 -11.13 -4.82 0.12
C GLY A 104 -12.55 -4.38 -0.21
N ARG A 105 -13.01 -3.22 0.27
CA ARG A 105 -14.41 -2.77 0.10
C ARG A 105 -14.82 -2.51 -1.35
N SER A 106 -13.86 -2.13 -2.19
CA SER A 106 -14.07 -1.86 -3.62
C SER A 106 -13.23 -2.80 -4.49
N VAL A 107 -13.12 -4.07 -4.08
CA VAL A 107 -12.37 -5.11 -4.79
C VAL A 107 -13.29 -6.31 -4.99
N TYR A 108 -13.51 -6.70 -6.25
CA TYR A 108 -14.45 -7.75 -6.64
C TYR A 108 -13.75 -8.79 -7.49
N LYS A 109 -13.89 -10.07 -7.14
CA LYS A 109 -13.47 -11.17 -8.01
C LYS A 109 -14.56 -11.41 -9.06
N ILE A 110 -14.19 -11.31 -10.32
CA ILE A 110 -15.08 -11.49 -11.47
C ILE A 110 -14.69 -12.80 -12.15
N SER A 111 -15.55 -13.79 -12.07
CA SER A 111 -15.33 -15.12 -12.63
C SER A 111 -16.22 -15.40 -13.85
N SER A 112 -17.19 -14.52 -14.12
CA SER A 112 -18.14 -14.67 -15.21
C SER A 112 -18.73 -13.30 -15.63
N LYS A 113 -19.39 -13.28 -16.81
CA LYS A 113 -20.21 -12.12 -17.27
C LYS A 113 -21.33 -11.75 -16.27
N LYS A 114 -21.86 -12.74 -15.56
CA LYS A 114 -22.89 -12.50 -14.54
C LYS A 114 -22.32 -11.70 -13.38
N ASP A 115 -21.16 -12.08 -12.85
CA ASP A 115 -20.50 -11.36 -11.76
C ASP A 115 -20.20 -9.91 -12.18
N LEU A 116 -19.72 -9.70 -13.41
CA LEU A 116 -19.49 -8.37 -13.95
C LEU A 116 -20.76 -7.54 -13.99
N ALA A 117 -21.88 -8.10 -14.48
CA ALA A 117 -23.15 -7.40 -14.57
C ALA A 117 -23.67 -6.94 -13.19
N GLU A 118 -23.46 -7.73 -12.14
CA GLU A 118 -23.86 -7.40 -10.76
C GLU A 118 -23.10 -6.18 -10.19
N VAL A 119 -21.86 -5.92 -10.65
CA VAL A 119 -21.03 -4.80 -10.18
C VAL A 119 -20.98 -3.62 -11.15
N THR A 120 -21.49 -3.77 -12.39
CA THR A 120 -21.42 -2.72 -13.42
C THR A 120 -22.08 -1.41 -12.97
N SER A 121 -23.17 -1.49 -12.20
CA SER A 121 -23.84 -0.30 -11.65
C SER A 121 -22.93 0.54 -10.74
N LYS A 122 -21.94 -0.08 -10.11
CA LYS A 122 -20.97 0.61 -9.25
C LYS A 122 -19.91 1.35 -10.07
N LEU A 123 -19.52 0.80 -11.24
CA LEU A 123 -18.60 1.46 -12.16
C LEU A 123 -19.17 2.79 -12.70
N THR A 124 -20.48 2.85 -12.89
CA THR A 124 -21.16 4.02 -13.46
C THR A 124 -21.68 5.02 -12.43
N ALA A 125 -21.73 4.62 -11.16
CA ALA A 125 -22.32 5.42 -10.09
C ALA A 125 -21.30 6.30 -9.33
N SER A 126 -20.01 6.14 -9.59
CA SER A 126 -18.96 6.90 -8.91
C SER A 126 -18.01 7.54 -9.92
N ASP A 127 -17.43 8.69 -9.56
CA ASP A 127 -16.33 9.33 -10.30
C ASP A 127 -14.98 8.63 -10.02
N GLU A 128 -14.99 7.46 -9.37
CA GLU A 128 -13.79 6.68 -9.07
C GLU A 128 -13.24 6.03 -10.34
N GLU A 129 -11.91 6.02 -10.43
CA GLU A 129 -11.21 5.27 -11.47
C GLU A 129 -11.14 3.79 -11.08
N TRP A 130 -11.19 2.92 -12.09
CA TRP A 130 -11.20 1.47 -11.90
C TRP A 130 -10.14 0.80 -12.75
N MET A 131 -9.61 -0.30 -12.22
CA MET A 131 -8.72 -1.20 -12.94
C MET A 131 -9.23 -2.64 -12.84
N VAL A 132 -8.90 -3.45 -13.83
CA VAL A 132 -8.93 -4.91 -13.71
C VAL A 132 -7.51 -5.45 -13.62
N GLN A 133 -7.35 -6.51 -12.84
CA GLN A 133 -6.07 -7.17 -12.64
C GLN A 133 -6.24 -8.68 -12.68
N GLN A 134 -5.38 -9.38 -13.43
CA GLN A 134 -5.40 -10.83 -13.59
C GLN A 134 -5.38 -11.53 -12.21
N ASP A 135 -6.20 -12.57 -12.08
CA ASP A 135 -6.18 -13.43 -10.89
C ASP A 135 -4.97 -14.37 -10.93
N ILE A 136 -4.02 -14.14 -10.05
CA ILE A 136 -2.85 -15.02 -9.88
C ILE A 136 -3.12 -15.96 -8.72
N VAL A 137 -3.09 -17.26 -8.97
CA VAL A 137 -3.19 -18.28 -7.93
C VAL A 137 -1.83 -18.47 -7.27
N GLY A 138 -1.77 -18.29 -5.94
CA GLY A 138 -0.53 -18.39 -5.16
C GLY A 138 -0.72 -18.01 -3.70
N ASP A 139 0.38 -17.92 -2.98
CA ASP A 139 0.39 -17.50 -1.58
C ASP A 139 0.35 -15.99 -1.47
N TYR A 140 -0.65 -15.44 -0.77
CA TYR A 140 -0.67 -14.02 -0.43
C TYR A 140 0.41 -13.70 0.61
N GLY A 141 1.13 -12.63 0.38
CA GLY A 141 2.19 -12.16 1.28
C GLY A 141 2.40 -10.66 1.21
N GLN A 142 3.36 -10.19 1.98
CA GLN A 142 3.78 -8.80 1.97
C GLN A 142 5.28 -8.66 2.16
N VAL A 143 5.86 -7.61 1.59
CA VAL A 143 7.18 -7.09 1.94
C VAL A 143 7.01 -5.71 2.56
N GLN A 144 7.62 -5.52 3.72
CA GLN A 144 7.62 -4.29 4.49
C GLN A 144 9.04 -3.73 4.49
N ALA A 145 9.19 -2.43 4.33
CA ALA A 145 10.48 -1.77 4.30
C ALA A 145 10.44 -0.42 5.02
N VAL A 146 11.60 0.03 5.46
CA VAL A 146 11.84 1.39 5.97
C VAL A 146 12.95 2.01 5.15
N PHE A 147 12.75 3.25 4.78
CA PHE A 147 13.69 4.03 3.98
C PHE A 147 14.03 5.36 4.63
N ASP A 148 15.26 5.80 4.38
CA ASP A 148 15.68 7.19 4.54
C ASP A 148 15.98 7.78 3.16
N HIS A 149 15.05 8.62 2.64
CA HIS A 149 15.18 9.29 1.34
C HIS A 149 15.71 8.38 0.21
N GLY A 150 15.09 7.20 0.08
CA GLY A 150 15.43 6.20 -0.94
C GLY A 150 16.45 5.16 -0.50
N GLU A 151 17.17 5.37 0.60
CA GLU A 151 18.07 4.37 1.18
C GLU A 151 17.29 3.33 1.99
N LEU A 152 17.44 2.05 1.65
CA LEU A 152 16.77 0.95 2.35
C LEU A 152 17.46 0.64 3.68
N LEU A 153 16.83 1.00 4.80
CA LEU A 153 17.34 0.75 6.15
C LEU A 153 17.01 -0.64 6.67
N ALA A 154 15.79 -1.12 6.41
CA ALA A 154 15.33 -2.43 6.86
C ALA A 154 14.25 -3.01 5.95
N VAL A 155 14.16 -4.33 5.89
CA VAL A 155 13.15 -5.05 5.12
C VAL A 155 12.73 -6.33 5.85
N HIS A 156 11.44 -6.68 5.74
CA HIS A 156 10.89 -7.94 6.22
C HIS A 156 9.85 -8.45 5.24
N SER A 157 9.92 -9.72 4.87
CA SER A 157 8.95 -10.38 4.01
C SER A 157 8.21 -11.49 4.75
N SER A 158 6.93 -11.66 4.46
CA SER A 158 6.12 -12.73 5.05
C SER A 158 5.02 -13.21 4.10
N VAL A 159 4.60 -14.45 4.29
CA VAL A 159 3.43 -15.04 3.63
C VAL A 159 2.35 -15.35 4.65
N LYS A 160 1.10 -15.24 4.23
CA LYS A 160 -0.07 -15.57 5.02
C LYS A 160 -0.19 -17.10 5.15
N VAL A 161 -0.28 -17.59 6.38
CA VAL A 161 -0.47 -19.03 6.68
C VAL A 161 -1.78 -19.32 7.42
N GLY A 162 -2.50 -18.28 7.84
CA GLY A 162 -3.80 -18.39 8.48
C GLY A 162 -4.72 -17.23 8.15
N SER A 163 -6.00 -17.51 7.94
CA SER A 163 -7.03 -16.49 7.65
C SER A 163 -7.81 -16.13 8.91
N GLY A 164 -8.00 -14.84 9.12
CA GLY A 164 -8.88 -14.25 10.12
C GLY A 164 -10.23 -13.84 9.55
N ALA A 165 -10.96 -13.05 10.32
CA ALA A 165 -12.24 -12.49 9.91
C ALA A 165 -12.08 -11.63 8.64
N GLY A 166 -13.04 -11.74 7.72
CA GLY A 166 -13.02 -10.98 6.47
C GLY A 166 -11.86 -11.32 5.53
N GLY A 167 -11.18 -12.47 5.72
CA GLY A 167 -10.06 -12.88 4.88
C GLY A 167 -8.71 -12.25 5.25
N SER A 168 -8.65 -11.44 6.30
CA SER A 168 -7.40 -10.87 6.82
C SER A 168 -6.37 -11.95 7.17
N ALA A 169 -5.10 -11.58 7.33
CA ALA A 169 -4.08 -12.52 7.77
C ALA A 169 -4.11 -12.65 9.31
N ALA A 170 -4.57 -13.80 9.82
CA ALA A 170 -4.50 -14.12 11.25
C ALA A 170 -3.12 -14.67 11.67
N ALA A 171 -2.38 -15.26 10.75
CA ALA A 171 -1.02 -15.75 10.96
C ALA A 171 -0.17 -15.57 9.71
N ARG A 172 1.09 -15.21 9.93
CA ARG A 172 2.08 -15.03 8.86
C ARG A 172 3.35 -15.80 9.18
N LEU A 173 4.01 -16.31 8.17
CA LEU A 173 5.33 -16.92 8.24
C LEU A 173 6.33 -15.96 7.60
N SER A 174 7.37 -15.57 8.36
CA SER A 174 8.50 -14.80 7.83
C SER A 174 9.26 -15.62 6.81
N ILE A 175 9.64 -14.98 5.71
CA ILE A 175 10.45 -15.60 4.65
C ILE A 175 11.66 -14.72 4.35
N GLU A 176 12.79 -15.35 4.04
CA GLU A 176 13.92 -14.66 3.44
C GLU A 176 13.76 -14.63 1.93
N SER A 177 13.87 -13.48 1.33
CA SER A 177 13.80 -13.32 -0.12
C SER A 177 14.68 -12.15 -0.58
N LYS A 178 15.79 -12.48 -1.21
CA LYS A 178 16.65 -11.50 -1.88
C LYS A 178 15.87 -10.73 -2.96
N ARG A 179 14.98 -11.41 -3.69
CA ARG A 179 14.20 -10.83 -4.77
C ARG A 179 13.22 -9.76 -4.29
N THR A 180 12.48 -10.01 -3.21
CA THR A 180 11.58 -8.98 -2.66
C THR A 180 12.34 -7.79 -2.11
N ARG A 181 13.54 -8.02 -1.52
CA ARG A 181 14.44 -6.97 -1.08
C ARG A 181 14.89 -6.10 -2.26
N GLU A 182 15.41 -6.70 -3.32
CA GLU A 182 15.87 -5.99 -4.53
C GLU A 182 14.75 -5.19 -5.19
N HIS A 183 13.54 -5.76 -5.25
CA HIS A 183 12.37 -5.08 -5.83
C HIS A 183 11.95 -3.85 -5.00
N VAL A 184 11.80 -4.01 -3.69
CA VAL A 184 11.37 -2.90 -2.84
C VAL A 184 12.44 -1.81 -2.74
N GLU A 185 13.73 -2.19 -2.72
CA GLU A 185 14.85 -1.26 -2.76
C GLU A 185 14.87 -0.44 -4.05
N LYS A 186 14.70 -1.09 -5.21
CA LYS A 186 14.59 -0.42 -6.51
C LYS A 186 13.45 0.60 -6.53
N LEU A 187 12.27 0.23 -6.00
CA LEU A 187 11.13 1.12 -5.90
C LEU A 187 11.43 2.33 -5.00
N GLY A 188 11.90 2.08 -3.77
CA GLY A 188 12.21 3.13 -2.81
C GLY A 188 13.27 4.12 -3.30
N GLN A 189 14.33 3.61 -3.95
CA GLN A 189 15.37 4.43 -4.58
C GLN A 189 14.81 5.30 -5.72
N TYR A 190 13.98 4.73 -6.59
CA TYR A 190 13.42 5.47 -7.72
C TYR A 190 12.55 6.65 -7.27
N ILE A 191 11.69 6.43 -6.29
CA ILE A 191 10.76 7.47 -5.79
C ILE A 191 11.34 8.30 -4.65
N GLN A 192 12.56 8.01 -4.18
CA GLN A 192 13.19 8.65 -3.02
C GLN A 192 12.30 8.58 -1.77
N TRP A 193 11.75 7.37 -1.52
CA TRP A 193 10.80 7.16 -0.42
C TRP A 193 11.44 7.45 0.94
N HIS A 194 10.68 8.05 1.86
CA HIS A 194 11.08 8.26 3.25
C HIS A 194 10.01 7.73 4.19
N GLY A 195 10.40 6.86 5.15
CA GLY A 195 9.50 6.20 6.07
C GLY A 195 9.15 4.75 5.69
N CYS A 196 8.07 4.23 6.27
CA CYS A 196 7.62 2.86 6.02
C CYS A 196 6.86 2.72 4.70
N LEU A 197 7.05 1.55 4.07
CA LEU A 197 6.37 1.13 2.85
C LEU A 197 6.01 -0.37 2.97
N THR A 198 4.83 -0.75 2.52
CA THR A 198 4.41 -2.16 2.48
C THR A 198 3.85 -2.48 1.10
N LEU A 199 4.40 -3.48 0.44
CA LEU A 199 3.85 -4.02 -0.81
C LEU A 199 3.20 -5.37 -0.55
N ASP A 200 1.96 -5.51 -0.98
CA ASP A 200 1.27 -6.79 -0.99
C ASP A 200 1.57 -7.54 -2.28
N PHE A 201 1.79 -8.84 -2.19
CA PHE A 201 2.10 -9.69 -3.34
C PHE A 201 1.36 -11.04 -3.32
N ILE A 202 1.27 -11.66 -4.50
CA ILE A 202 0.98 -13.09 -4.64
C ILE A 202 2.28 -13.80 -5.05
N ARG A 203 2.68 -14.81 -4.27
CA ARG A 203 3.84 -15.65 -4.57
C ARG A 203 3.38 -16.91 -5.29
N ARG A 204 3.95 -17.19 -6.47
CA ARG A 204 3.79 -18.43 -7.22
C ARG A 204 5.16 -19.02 -7.54
N GLY A 205 5.54 -20.06 -6.80
CA GLY A 205 6.92 -20.55 -6.79
C GLY A 205 7.89 -19.46 -6.35
N ASP A 206 8.87 -19.13 -7.19
CA ASP A 206 9.87 -18.09 -6.93
C ASP A 206 9.48 -16.72 -7.49
N GLN A 207 8.29 -16.58 -8.07
CA GLN A 207 7.80 -15.30 -8.61
C GLN A 207 6.93 -14.60 -7.57
N PHE A 208 7.10 -13.28 -7.49
CA PHE A 208 6.34 -12.37 -6.63
C PHE A 208 5.61 -11.37 -7.53
N TYR A 209 4.30 -11.37 -7.53
CA TYR A 209 3.47 -10.44 -8.29
C TYR A 209 2.88 -9.41 -7.34
N TYR A 210 3.32 -8.16 -7.45
CA TYR A 210 2.86 -7.07 -6.59
C TYR A 210 1.48 -6.60 -7.01
N ILE A 211 0.55 -6.53 -6.05
CA ILE A 211 -0.88 -6.29 -6.31
C ILE A 211 -1.39 -5.00 -5.69
N GLU A 212 -0.67 -4.44 -4.72
CA GLU A 212 -1.04 -3.22 -4.00
C GLU A 212 0.16 -2.66 -3.24
N CYS A 213 0.21 -1.32 -3.13
CA CYS A 213 1.12 -0.62 -2.23
C CYS A 213 0.34 0.02 -1.09
N ASN A 214 0.80 -0.19 0.12
CA ASN A 214 0.39 0.53 1.31
C ASN A 214 1.56 1.44 1.73
N PRO A 215 1.51 2.75 1.44
CA PRO A 215 2.60 3.68 1.71
C PRO A 215 2.68 4.05 3.21
N ARG A 216 2.78 3.04 4.06
CA ARG A 216 2.75 3.12 5.52
C ARG A 216 3.22 1.82 6.16
N MET A 217 3.37 1.85 7.48
CA MET A 217 3.60 0.65 8.28
C MET A 217 2.29 -0.16 8.41
N VAL A 218 2.35 -1.47 8.10
CA VAL A 218 1.23 -2.41 8.20
C VAL A 218 1.65 -3.61 9.06
N GLU A 219 0.90 -3.93 10.10
CA GLU A 219 1.08 -5.14 10.93
C GLU A 219 2.55 -5.43 11.34
N PRO A 220 3.27 -4.52 12.02
CA PRO A 220 4.72 -4.64 12.26
C PRO A 220 5.10 -5.74 13.25
N ALA A 221 4.13 -6.38 13.90
CA ALA A 221 4.39 -7.36 14.97
C ALA A 221 5.15 -8.60 14.47
N ASN A 222 4.91 -9.05 13.23
CA ASN A 222 5.65 -10.17 12.65
C ASN A 222 7.10 -9.81 12.36
N ALA A 223 7.35 -8.63 11.82
CA ALA A 223 8.68 -8.10 11.58
C ALA A 223 9.45 -7.99 12.91
N TYR A 224 8.82 -7.43 13.95
CA TYR A 224 9.41 -7.33 15.29
C TYR A 224 9.80 -8.70 15.86
N LYS A 225 8.95 -9.71 15.76
CA LYS A 225 9.26 -11.08 16.21
C LYS A 225 10.39 -11.73 15.39
N ALA A 226 10.56 -11.32 14.13
CA ALA A 226 11.66 -11.75 13.28
C ALA A 226 12.95 -10.91 13.47
N GLY A 227 12.98 -10.02 14.47
CA GLY A 227 14.15 -9.19 14.80
C GLY A 227 14.21 -7.83 14.10
N VAL A 228 13.18 -7.45 13.33
CA VAL A 228 13.14 -6.16 12.61
C VAL A 228 12.17 -5.21 13.31
N ASN A 229 12.69 -4.24 14.05
CA ASN A 229 11.89 -3.26 14.79
C ASN A 229 11.73 -1.97 13.99
N PHE A 230 10.76 -1.93 13.06
CA PHE A 230 10.48 -0.77 12.23
C PHE A 230 10.25 0.54 13.01
N PRO A 231 9.39 0.58 14.06
CA PRO A 231 9.22 1.79 14.85
C PRO A 231 10.53 2.34 15.42
N LYS A 232 11.41 1.46 15.93
CA LYS A 232 12.71 1.87 16.46
C LYS A 232 13.59 2.49 15.38
N ILE A 233 13.70 1.83 14.22
CA ILE A 233 14.51 2.29 13.08
C ILE A 233 14.03 3.65 12.56
N MET A 234 12.72 3.91 12.60
CA MET A 234 12.15 5.21 12.17
C MET A 234 12.41 6.36 13.17
N ILE A 235 12.80 6.07 14.41
CA ILE A 235 13.01 7.06 15.46
C ILE A 235 14.51 7.37 15.65
N GLU A 236 15.37 6.43 15.32
CA GLU A 236 16.82 6.54 15.37
C GLU A 236 17.41 7.22 14.14
#